data_dc44239a4ff137f3fd45dc4178a784d6
#
_entry.id   dc44239a4ff137f3fd45dc4178a784d6
#
_cell.length_a   1.000
_cell.length_b   1.000
_cell.length_c   1.000
_cell.angle_alpha   90.00
_cell.angle_beta   90.00
_cell.angle_gamma   90.00
#
_symmetry.space_group_name_H-M   'P 1'
#
loop_
_entity.id
_entity.type
_entity.pdbx_description
1 polymer ?
#
loop_
_entity_poly.entity_id
_entity_poly.type
_entity_poly.pdbx_seq_one_letter_code
_entity_poly.pdbx_strand_id
1 'polypeptide(L)'
;GCNWSSFYALDIDHPEVQAYLKQVFDRVLQDWGFDLVKLDFLYGAAPFGNARESRAGRMQRAMALLRSWCGDKLILGCGVPVMPAFGIVDYCRIGCDVGLDWDDVWYMRFFHRERVSTKQSIGNTIFRRQLNGRAYGSDPDVFFLREENCKLTLQQKQTLARVNALFSGILL
;
A
#
# COMPACT_ATOMS: atom_id res chain seq x y z
N GLY A 1 -7.08 10.49 6.82
CA GLY A 1 -6.22 11.65 6.98
C GLY A 1 -4.77 11.23 7.03
N CYS A 2 -3.92 12.05 6.48
CA CYS A 2 -2.49 11.83 6.47
C CYS A 2 -1.87 12.41 7.74
N ASN A 3 -0.87 11.76 8.32
CA ASN A 3 -0.12 12.26 9.48
C ASN A 3 0.83 13.41 9.14
N TRP A 4 1.00 13.67 7.87
CA TRP A 4 1.88 14.69 7.34
C TRP A 4 1.17 16.04 7.33
N SER A 5 1.89 17.11 7.57
CA SER A 5 1.32 18.45 7.70
C SER A 5 0.57 18.91 6.44
N SER A 6 1.08 18.58 5.27
CA SER A 6 0.42 18.80 3.98
C SER A 6 1.19 18.09 2.86
N PHE A 7 0.53 17.87 1.72
CA PHE A 7 1.17 17.43 0.49
C PHE A 7 0.41 17.99 -0.72
N TYR A 8 1.10 18.12 -1.84
CA TYR A 8 0.50 18.44 -3.12
C TYR A 8 0.25 17.13 -3.87
N ALA A 9 -1.00 16.89 -4.25
CA ALA A 9 -1.33 15.79 -5.13
C ALA A 9 -1.10 16.22 -6.58
N LEU A 10 -0.40 15.40 -7.35
CA LEU A 10 -0.25 15.62 -8.78
C LEU A 10 -1.59 15.37 -9.48
N ASP A 11 -1.95 16.24 -10.42
CA ASP A 11 -3.13 16.03 -11.24
C ASP A 11 -2.81 15.04 -12.36
N ILE A 12 -3.26 13.81 -12.20
CA ILE A 12 -3.02 12.74 -13.17
C ILE A 12 -3.71 12.96 -14.52
N ASP A 13 -4.62 13.92 -14.62
CA ASP A 13 -5.28 14.27 -15.87
C ASP A 13 -4.48 15.30 -16.68
N HIS A 14 -3.48 15.94 -16.06
CA HIS A 14 -2.62 16.90 -16.73
C HIS A 14 -1.57 16.19 -17.61
N PRO A 15 -1.49 16.51 -18.91
CA PRO A 15 -0.58 15.78 -19.82
C PRO A 15 0.89 15.86 -19.44
N GLU A 16 1.35 17.00 -18.93
CA GLU A 16 2.74 17.16 -18.49
C GLU A 16 3.06 16.31 -17.25
N VAL A 17 2.09 16.14 -16.34
CA VAL A 17 2.24 15.24 -15.19
C VAL A 17 2.37 13.80 -15.66
N GLN A 18 1.54 13.38 -16.60
CA GLN A 18 1.62 12.03 -17.19
C GLN A 18 2.98 11.81 -17.87
N ALA A 19 3.43 12.77 -18.67
CA ALA A 19 4.73 12.69 -19.36
C ALA A 19 5.88 12.61 -18.37
N TYR A 20 5.86 13.43 -17.32
CA TYR A 20 6.86 13.40 -16.25
C TYR A 20 6.89 12.07 -15.51
N LEU A 21 5.72 11.58 -15.06
CA LEU A 21 5.64 10.30 -14.36
C LEU A 21 6.10 9.14 -15.25
N LYS A 22 5.70 9.14 -16.53
CA LYS A 22 6.19 8.13 -17.48
C LYS A 22 7.71 8.12 -17.58
N GLN A 23 8.35 9.27 -17.67
CA GLN A 23 9.83 9.36 -17.69
C GLN A 23 10.45 8.78 -16.40
N VAL A 24 9.81 9.01 -15.23
CA VAL A 24 10.28 8.43 -13.96
C VAL A 24 10.18 6.90 -14.00
N PHE A 25 9.04 6.36 -14.47
CA PHE A 25 8.86 4.92 -14.60
C PHE A 25 9.84 4.30 -15.61
N ASP A 26 10.03 4.92 -16.77
CA ASP A 26 10.99 4.45 -17.76
C ASP A 26 12.41 4.39 -17.17
N ARG A 27 12.82 5.42 -16.44
CA ARG A 27 14.14 5.43 -15.77
C ARG A 27 14.29 4.31 -14.75
N VAL A 28 13.29 4.10 -13.90
CA VAL A 28 13.35 3.08 -12.84
C VAL A 28 13.31 1.67 -13.44
N LEU A 29 12.42 1.43 -14.40
CA LEU A 29 12.13 0.09 -14.90
C LEU A 29 13.02 -0.32 -16.08
N GLN A 30 13.45 0.63 -16.92
CA GLN A 30 14.26 0.34 -18.08
C GLN A 30 15.73 0.68 -17.83
N ASP A 31 16.05 1.92 -17.43
CA ASP A 31 17.44 2.35 -17.27
C ASP A 31 18.10 1.68 -16.06
N TRP A 32 17.41 1.62 -14.93
CA TRP A 32 17.90 0.97 -13.70
C TRP A 32 17.59 -0.52 -13.63
N GLY A 33 16.66 -1.01 -14.45
CA GLY A 33 16.36 -2.42 -14.61
C GLY A 33 15.64 -3.09 -13.43
N PHE A 34 14.88 -2.34 -12.62
CA PHE A 34 14.08 -2.94 -11.56
C PHE A 34 12.93 -3.76 -12.13
N ASP A 35 12.65 -4.91 -11.51
CA ASP A 35 11.55 -5.81 -11.90
C ASP A 35 10.31 -5.66 -11.04
N LEU A 36 10.43 -5.00 -9.89
CA LEU A 36 9.32 -4.69 -9.00
C LEU A 36 9.43 -3.26 -8.49
N VAL A 37 8.31 -2.55 -8.47
CA VAL A 37 8.19 -1.23 -7.85
C VAL A 37 7.13 -1.22 -6.77
N LYS A 38 7.47 -0.69 -5.59
CA LYS A 38 6.50 -0.36 -4.56
C LYS A 38 6.07 1.08 -4.74
N LEU A 39 4.76 1.28 -4.93
CA LEU A 39 4.14 2.58 -5.14
C LEU A 39 3.29 2.92 -3.92
N ASP A 40 3.72 3.93 -3.19
CA ASP A 40 3.04 4.34 -1.96
C ASP A 40 2.16 5.58 -2.15
N PHE A 41 1.27 5.83 -1.17
CA PHE A 41 0.32 6.95 -1.16
C PHE A 41 -0.55 7.07 -2.41
N LEU A 42 -0.86 5.96 -3.06
CA LEU A 42 -1.63 5.94 -4.32
C LEU A 42 -3.01 6.60 -4.21
N TYR A 43 -3.61 6.65 -3.01
CA TYR A 43 -4.87 7.38 -2.78
C TYR A 43 -4.76 8.88 -3.15
N GLY A 44 -3.56 9.43 -3.17
CA GLY A 44 -3.29 10.81 -3.58
C GLY A 44 -3.61 11.11 -5.04
N ALA A 45 -3.74 10.09 -5.90
CA ALA A 45 -4.13 10.27 -7.30
C ALA A 45 -5.59 10.71 -7.47
N ALA A 46 -6.46 10.42 -6.48
CA ALA A 46 -7.87 10.78 -6.53
C ALA A 46 -8.37 11.33 -5.18
N PRO A 47 -7.80 12.45 -4.68
CA PRO A 47 -8.20 13.01 -3.39
C PRO A 47 -9.65 13.50 -3.41
N PHE A 48 -10.11 13.97 -4.57
CA PHE A 48 -11.47 14.46 -4.79
C PHE A 48 -12.05 13.87 -6.08
N GLY A 49 -13.37 13.70 -6.10
CA GLY A 49 -14.14 13.51 -7.32
C GLY A 49 -14.45 14.87 -7.97
N ASN A 50 -15.10 14.84 -9.12
CA ASN A 50 -15.64 16.01 -9.79
C ASN A 50 -17.07 15.75 -10.27
N ALA A 51 -17.71 16.73 -10.89
CA ALA A 51 -19.09 16.60 -11.39
C ALA A 51 -19.28 15.53 -12.48
N ARG A 52 -18.19 15.08 -13.12
CA ARG A 52 -18.23 14.12 -14.23
C ARG A 52 -17.79 12.71 -13.80
N GLU A 53 -17.00 12.59 -12.74
CA GLU A 53 -16.40 11.33 -12.34
C GLU A 53 -16.29 11.21 -10.82
N SER A 54 -16.66 10.04 -10.30
CA SER A 54 -16.48 9.72 -8.89
C SER A 54 -14.99 9.54 -8.54
N ARG A 55 -14.65 9.64 -7.24
CA ARG A 55 -13.31 9.32 -6.75
C ARG A 55 -12.89 7.89 -7.14
N ALA A 56 -13.83 6.95 -7.08
CA ALA A 56 -13.55 5.55 -7.40
C ALA A 56 -13.20 5.38 -8.89
N GLY A 57 -13.97 6.00 -9.79
CA GLY A 57 -13.67 5.96 -11.23
C GLY A 57 -12.31 6.60 -11.55
N ARG A 58 -12.05 7.79 -10.99
CA ARG A 58 -10.76 8.47 -11.15
C ARG A 58 -9.61 7.61 -10.64
N MET A 59 -9.76 6.96 -9.49
CA MET A 59 -8.75 6.07 -8.93
C MET A 59 -8.51 4.86 -9.84
N GLN A 60 -9.56 4.24 -10.36
CA GLN A 60 -9.45 3.10 -11.27
C GLN A 60 -8.69 3.49 -12.56
N ARG A 61 -9.00 4.66 -13.13
CA ARG A 61 -8.31 5.19 -14.32
C ARG A 61 -6.83 5.50 -14.02
N ALA A 62 -6.53 6.08 -12.84
CA ALA A 62 -5.15 6.29 -12.39
C ALA A 62 -4.36 4.98 -12.28
N MET A 63 -4.96 3.95 -11.70
CA MET A 63 -4.32 2.65 -11.56
C MET A 63 -4.09 1.97 -12.91
N ALA A 64 -5.05 2.07 -13.85
CA ALA A 64 -4.87 1.57 -15.22
C ALA A 64 -3.73 2.29 -15.95
N LEU A 65 -3.60 3.61 -15.76
CA LEU A 65 -2.51 4.40 -16.32
C LEU A 65 -1.15 3.95 -15.75
N LEU A 66 -1.05 3.75 -14.43
CA LEU A 66 0.16 3.22 -13.80
C LEU A 66 0.56 1.85 -14.38
N ARG A 67 -0.39 0.94 -14.53
CA ARG A 67 -0.12 -0.37 -15.13
C ARG A 67 0.39 -0.23 -16.57
N SER A 68 -0.15 0.70 -17.34
CA SER A 68 0.31 0.92 -18.73
C SER A 68 1.77 1.40 -18.80
N TRP A 69 2.26 2.11 -17.79
CA TRP A 69 3.66 2.54 -17.70
C TRP A 69 4.58 1.42 -17.20
N CYS A 70 4.07 0.55 -16.31
CA CYS A 70 4.86 -0.55 -15.75
C CYS A 70 4.95 -1.76 -16.71
N GLY A 71 4.03 -1.89 -17.67
CA GLY A 71 4.00 -3.04 -18.56
C GLY A 71 3.93 -4.36 -17.78
N ASP A 72 4.89 -5.26 -18.04
CA ASP A 72 4.97 -6.59 -17.40
C ASP A 72 5.69 -6.59 -16.04
N LYS A 73 6.22 -5.44 -15.60
CA LYS A 73 6.92 -5.34 -14.32
C LYS A 73 5.95 -5.44 -13.15
N LEU A 74 6.42 -5.98 -12.03
CA LEU A 74 5.62 -6.19 -10.83
C LEU A 74 5.33 -4.88 -10.11
N ILE A 75 4.09 -4.72 -9.66
CA ILE A 75 3.63 -3.57 -8.87
C ILE A 75 3.19 -4.05 -7.50
N LEU A 76 3.80 -3.49 -6.45
CA LEU A 76 3.29 -3.55 -5.10
C LEU A 76 2.60 -2.23 -4.78
N GLY A 77 1.26 -2.23 -4.75
CA GLY A 77 0.46 -1.07 -4.42
C GLY A 77 0.38 -0.85 -2.91
N CYS A 78 0.66 0.37 -2.44
CA CYS A 78 0.53 0.77 -1.05
C CYS A 78 -0.29 2.05 -0.95
N GLY A 79 -1.08 2.20 0.11
CA GLY A 79 -1.98 3.34 0.25
C GLY A 79 -3.01 3.45 -0.88
N VAL A 80 -3.41 2.36 -1.49
CA VAL A 80 -4.43 2.30 -2.53
C VAL A 80 -5.73 1.73 -1.98
N PRO A 81 -6.90 2.27 -2.36
CA PRO A 81 -8.17 1.61 -2.06
C PRO A 81 -8.22 0.22 -2.69
N VAL A 82 -8.70 -0.77 -1.91
CA VAL A 82 -8.60 -2.20 -2.25
C VAL A 82 -9.19 -2.54 -3.62
N MET A 83 -10.40 -2.06 -3.93
CA MET A 83 -11.08 -2.41 -5.19
C MET A 83 -10.42 -1.89 -6.46
N PRO A 84 -9.98 -0.62 -6.55
CA PRO A 84 -9.25 -0.12 -7.72
C PRO A 84 -7.91 -0.84 -8.00
N ALA A 85 -7.38 -1.59 -7.03
CA ALA A 85 -6.17 -2.38 -7.19
C ALA A 85 -6.40 -3.73 -7.90
N PHE A 86 -7.66 -4.22 -7.96
CA PHE A 86 -7.99 -5.53 -8.51
C PHE A 86 -7.62 -5.64 -10.00
N GLY A 87 -6.84 -6.66 -10.34
CA GLY A 87 -6.37 -6.91 -11.70
C GLY A 87 -5.35 -5.91 -12.24
N ILE A 88 -4.89 -4.98 -11.38
CA ILE A 88 -3.92 -3.94 -11.75
C ILE A 88 -2.56 -4.18 -11.09
N VAL A 89 -2.56 -4.44 -9.79
CA VAL A 89 -1.32 -4.67 -9.03
C VAL A 89 -1.08 -6.15 -8.83
N ASP A 90 0.17 -6.56 -8.74
CA ASP A 90 0.57 -7.93 -8.47
C ASP A 90 0.56 -8.22 -6.97
N TYR A 91 0.93 -7.24 -6.18
CA TYR A 91 0.88 -7.26 -4.72
C TYR A 91 0.20 -5.99 -4.20
N CYS A 92 -0.48 -6.09 -3.06
CA CYS A 92 -1.14 -4.95 -2.43
C CYS A 92 -1.00 -4.98 -0.92
N ARG A 93 -0.59 -3.86 -0.34
CA ARG A 93 -0.66 -3.62 1.10
C ARG A 93 -2.12 -3.66 1.55
N ILE A 94 -2.42 -4.53 2.49
CA ILE A 94 -3.80 -4.81 2.92
C ILE A 94 -4.15 -4.25 4.29
N GLY A 95 -3.20 -3.68 5.00
CA GLY A 95 -3.37 -3.13 6.35
C GLY A 95 -2.59 -1.85 6.59
N CYS A 96 -2.66 -1.37 7.82
CA CYS A 96 -1.78 -0.32 8.32
C CYS A 96 -0.36 -0.86 8.51
N ASP A 97 0.57 0.05 8.74
CA ASP A 97 1.95 -0.30 9.04
C ASP A 97 2.05 -1.11 10.34
N VAL A 98 2.94 -2.09 10.32
CA VAL A 98 3.39 -2.81 11.51
C VAL A 98 4.32 -1.89 12.31
N GLY A 99 4.02 -1.74 13.60
CA GLY A 99 4.81 -0.91 14.51
C GLY A 99 5.81 -1.71 15.33
N LEU A 100 6.68 -0.96 15.99
CA LEU A 100 7.60 -1.52 17.00
C LEU A 100 6.88 -1.81 18.33
N ASP A 101 5.63 -1.34 18.47
CA ASP A 101 4.70 -1.60 19.56
C ASP A 101 3.55 -2.51 19.09
N TRP A 102 2.85 -3.13 20.06
CA TRP A 102 1.71 -4.00 19.74
C TRP A 102 0.52 -3.24 19.16
N ASP A 103 0.20 -2.08 19.70
CA ASP A 103 -0.89 -1.23 19.24
C ASP A 103 -0.51 0.24 19.37
N ASP A 104 -1.24 1.09 18.68
CA ASP A 104 -1.10 2.54 18.80
C ASP A 104 -1.53 3.03 20.21
N VAL A 105 -1.02 4.17 20.63
CA VAL A 105 -1.38 4.77 21.91
C VAL A 105 -2.87 5.12 21.91
N TRP A 106 -3.51 4.94 23.07
CA TRP A 106 -4.98 5.02 23.20
C TRP A 106 -5.58 6.34 22.73
N TYR A 107 -4.92 7.46 22.95
CA TYR A 107 -5.41 8.79 22.57
C TYR A 107 -5.40 9.03 21.06
N MET A 108 -4.64 8.28 20.30
CA MET A 108 -4.61 8.38 18.84
C MET A 108 -5.90 7.95 18.16
N ARG A 109 -6.77 7.25 18.87
CA ARG A 109 -8.12 6.90 18.41
C ARG A 109 -9.00 8.09 18.10
N PHE A 110 -8.71 9.23 18.69
CA PHE A 110 -9.47 10.47 18.52
C PHE A 110 -8.96 11.34 17.36
N PHE A 111 -7.85 10.96 16.75
CA PHE A 111 -7.27 11.70 15.63
C PHE A 111 -7.53 10.96 14.31
N HIS A 112 -7.99 11.71 13.29
CA HIS A 112 -8.15 11.22 11.94
C HIS A 112 -6.80 11.18 11.24
N ARG A 113 -6.04 10.12 11.48
CA ARG A 113 -4.76 9.88 10.84
C ARG A 113 -4.53 8.39 10.63
N GLU A 114 -3.56 8.09 9.80
CA GLU A 114 -3.05 6.74 9.68
C GLU A 114 -2.52 6.24 11.04
N ARG A 115 -2.88 5.03 11.37
CA ARG A 115 -2.46 4.39 12.62
C ARG A 115 -1.45 3.31 12.30
N VAL A 116 -0.31 3.34 13.01
CA VAL A 116 0.66 2.26 13.01
C VAL A 116 0.27 1.28 14.11
N SER A 117 -0.07 0.03 13.75
CA SER A 117 -0.58 -0.93 14.73
C SER A 117 -0.36 -2.36 14.25
N THR A 118 0.54 -3.08 14.89
CA THR A 118 0.81 -4.51 14.66
C THR A 118 -0.45 -5.36 14.84
N LYS A 119 -1.22 -5.08 15.88
CA LYS A 119 -2.50 -5.76 16.16
C LYS A 119 -3.51 -5.61 15.02
N GLN A 120 -3.65 -4.39 14.49
CA GLN A 120 -4.58 -4.12 13.39
C GLN A 120 -4.08 -4.72 12.07
N SER A 121 -2.77 -4.71 11.82
CA SER A 121 -2.19 -5.36 10.65
C SER A 121 -2.48 -6.87 10.66
N ILE A 122 -2.28 -7.56 11.78
CA ILE A 122 -2.64 -8.98 11.95
C ILE A 122 -4.14 -9.18 11.66
N GLY A 123 -5.01 -8.35 12.23
CA GLY A 123 -6.45 -8.41 11.99
C GLY A 123 -6.81 -8.27 10.51
N ASN A 124 -6.24 -7.28 9.84
CA ASN A 124 -6.45 -7.07 8.40
C ASN A 124 -5.97 -8.28 7.57
N THR A 125 -4.82 -8.85 7.89
CA THR A 125 -4.28 -10.03 7.21
C THR A 125 -5.23 -11.21 7.30
N ILE A 126 -5.76 -11.50 8.49
CA ILE A 126 -6.71 -12.58 8.71
C ILE A 126 -8.04 -12.34 8.00
N PHE A 127 -8.64 -11.14 8.16
CA PHE A 127 -9.97 -10.85 7.61
C PHE A 127 -9.97 -10.64 6.10
N ARG A 128 -8.84 -10.26 5.50
CA ARG A 128 -8.70 -10.07 4.05
C ARG A 128 -8.02 -11.24 3.34
N ARG A 129 -7.74 -12.35 4.02
CA ARG A 129 -7.05 -13.52 3.45
C ARG A 129 -7.67 -14.06 2.16
N GLN A 130 -9.00 -13.87 1.97
CA GLN A 130 -9.67 -14.34 0.74
C GLN A 130 -9.22 -13.58 -0.52
N LEU A 131 -8.61 -12.42 -0.38
CA LEU A 131 -8.09 -11.64 -1.50
C LEU A 131 -6.74 -12.16 -1.97
N ASN A 132 -5.98 -12.82 -1.08
CA ASN A 132 -4.66 -13.36 -1.38
C ASN A 132 -4.72 -14.41 -2.49
N GLY A 133 -3.94 -14.22 -3.55
CA GLY A 133 -3.88 -15.10 -4.70
C GLY A 133 -5.11 -15.06 -5.62
N ARG A 134 -6.11 -14.20 -5.34
CA ARG A 134 -7.31 -14.03 -6.16
C ARG A 134 -7.39 -12.65 -6.80
N ALA A 135 -7.14 -11.64 -6.03
CA ALA A 135 -7.12 -10.24 -6.49
C ALA A 135 -5.68 -9.75 -6.73
N TYR A 136 -4.78 -10.17 -5.88
CA TYR A 136 -3.35 -9.88 -5.85
C TYR A 136 -2.66 -10.76 -4.78
N GLY A 137 -1.34 -10.74 -4.70
CA GLY A 137 -0.62 -11.22 -3.51
C GLY A 137 -0.76 -10.19 -2.37
N SER A 138 -1.27 -10.63 -1.22
CA SER A 138 -1.44 -9.74 -0.08
C SER A 138 -0.09 -9.39 0.56
N ASP A 139 0.17 -8.09 0.75
CA ASP A 139 1.29 -7.57 1.54
C ASP A 139 0.77 -7.20 2.94
N PRO A 140 1.13 -7.95 3.98
CA PRO A 140 0.71 -7.68 5.35
C PRO A 140 1.61 -6.67 6.05
N ASP A 141 2.61 -6.13 5.38
CA ASP A 141 3.77 -5.42 5.89
C ASP A 141 4.86 -6.33 6.48
N VAL A 142 5.88 -5.71 7.04
CA VAL A 142 7.05 -6.38 7.61
C VAL A 142 6.74 -7.18 8.88
N PHE A 143 7.66 -8.06 9.25
CA PHE A 143 7.70 -8.64 10.58
C PHE A 143 9.11 -8.48 11.19
N PHE A 144 9.18 -8.40 12.52
CA PHE A 144 10.44 -8.13 13.20
C PHE A 144 10.94 -9.37 13.95
N LEU A 145 12.15 -9.79 13.64
CA LEU A 145 12.87 -10.82 14.40
C LEU A 145 13.82 -10.21 15.43
N ARG A 146 14.25 -8.96 15.22
CA ARG A 146 15.18 -8.26 16.11
C ARG A 146 14.59 -8.04 17.52
N GLU A 147 15.45 -8.00 18.52
CA GLU A 147 15.08 -7.68 19.90
C GLU A 147 15.27 -6.19 20.21
N GLU A 148 16.33 -5.62 19.68
CA GLU A 148 16.68 -4.21 19.91
C GLU A 148 15.64 -3.26 19.33
N ASN A 149 15.30 -2.22 20.10
CA ASN A 149 14.35 -1.18 19.72
C ASN A 149 12.97 -1.72 19.28
N CYS A 150 12.54 -2.86 19.83
CA CYS A 150 11.27 -3.48 19.52
C CYS A 150 10.60 -3.92 20.83
N LYS A 151 9.40 -3.39 21.11
CA LYS A 151 8.65 -3.66 22.33
C LYS A 151 7.72 -4.88 22.20
N LEU A 152 7.69 -5.51 21.03
CA LEU A 152 6.91 -6.73 20.84
C LEU A 152 7.51 -7.87 21.64
N THR A 153 6.68 -8.59 22.39
CA THR A 153 7.11 -9.83 23.04
C THR A 153 7.44 -10.91 22.00
N LEU A 154 8.19 -11.93 22.40
CA LEU A 154 8.49 -13.07 21.55
C LEU A 154 7.21 -13.73 20.98
N GLN A 155 6.17 -13.87 21.79
CA GLN A 155 4.88 -14.43 21.35
C GLN A 155 4.21 -13.54 20.29
N GLN A 156 4.26 -12.23 20.46
CA GLN A 156 3.70 -11.28 19.48
C GLN A 156 4.46 -11.35 18.15
N LYS A 157 5.78 -11.38 18.18
CA LYS A 157 6.62 -11.57 16.98
C LYS A 157 6.31 -12.87 16.26
N GLN A 158 6.24 -13.97 17.00
CA GLN A 158 5.88 -15.29 16.46
C GLN A 158 4.47 -15.31 15.87
N THR A 159 3.51 -14.67 16.52
CA THR A 159 2.14 -14.56 16.01
C THR A 159 2.11 -13.79 14.70
N LEU A 160 2.79 -12.63 14.63
CA LEU A 160 2.89 -11.84 13.41
C LEU A 160 3.52 -12.65 12.27
N ALA A 161 4.68 -13.26 12.52
CA ALA A 161 5.38 -14.06 11.50
C ALA A 161 4.53 -15.24 11.00
N ARG A 162 3.85 -15.95 11.90
CA ARG A 162 2.97 -17.08 11.53
C ARG A 162 1.77 -16.62 10.70
N VAL A 163 1.11 -15.54 11.10
CA VAL A 163 -0.04 -14.99 10.36
C VAL A 163 0.39 -14.53 8.96
N ASN A 164 1.52 -13.84 8.87
CA ASN A 164 2.07 -13.41 7.59
C ASN A 164 2.41 -14.64 6.72
N ALA A 165 3.09 -15.62 7.24
CA ALA A 165 3.45 -16.84 6.49
C ALA A 165 2.22 -17.64 5.99
N LEU A 166 1.12 -17.65 6.76
CA LEU A 166 -0.07 -18.42 6.42
C LEU A 166 -1.01 -17.72 5.43
N PHE A 167 -1.09 -16.39 5.47
CA PHE A 167 -2.16 -15.64 4.81
C PHE A 167 -1.70 -14.55 3.85
N SER A 168 -0.40 -14.37 3.65
CA SER A 168 0.12 -13.37 2.71
C SER A 168 0.68 -13.96 1.42
N GLY A 169 0.85 -13.12 0.43
CA GLY A 169 1.45 -13.47 -0.85
C GLY A 169 2.93 -13.07 -0.94
N ILE A 170 3.40 -12.26 0.01
CA ILE A 170 4.80 -11.80 0.11
C ILE A 170 5.19 -11.68 1.57
N LEU A 171 6.44 -11.99 1.88
CA LEU A 171 7.05 -11.81 3.20
C LEU A 171 8.16 -10.78 3.10
N LEU A 172 8.09 -9.72 3.90
CA LEU A 172 9.02 -8.60 3.91
C LEU A 172 9.70 -8.46 5.28
#